data_d2f6d63fc8540dd26d6b891c0af3f5e6
#
_entry.id   d2f6d63fc8540dd26d6b891c0af3f5e6
#
_cell.length_a   1.000
_cell.length_b   1.000
_cell.length_c   1.000
_cell.angle_alpha   90.00
_cell.angle_beta   90.00
_cell.angle_gamma   90.00
#
_symmetry.space_group_name_H-M   'P 1'
#
loop_
_entity.id
_entity.type
_entity.pdbx_description
1 polymer ?
#
loop_
_entity_poly.entity_id
_entity_poly.type
_entity_poly.pdbx_seq_one_letter_code
_entity_poly.pdbx_strand_id
1 'polypeptide(L)'
;QFLCSSATIANPVELAEKICGITPGLIERDGSPAPEKVYKILQPPEIKGANDKVYGRYSASSVAKEPIPELVEKGEQFLVFTRSRRAVEVILKESRDRLEDAGFFGKKGQTDKIAGYRGGYTPLERREIERKMMAGELTGLICTNALELGIDIGKLDCTVLVGYPGTRASFWQQTGRAGRSGRRLSLLHIS
;
A
#
# COMPACT_ATOMS: atom_id res chain seq x y z
N GLN A 1 24.74 11.49 -24.75
CA GLN A 1 23.79 10.35 -24.73
C GLN A 1 22.85 10.49 -23.54
N PHE A 2 21.54 10.37 -23.77
CA PHE A 2 20.52 10.42 -22.72
C PHE A 2 19.99 9.02 -22.46
N LEU A 3 19.85 8.66 -21.18
CA LEU A 3 19.16 7.46 -20.70
C LEU A 3 18.05 7.91 -19.77
N CYS A 4 16.80 7.67 -20.18
CA CYS A 4 15.62 7.99 -19.40
C CYS A 4 14.98 6.70 -18.88
N SER A 5 14.65 6.64 -17.59
CA SER A 5 13.99 5.51 -16.98
C SER A 5 12.79 5.97 -16.16
N SER A 6 11.68 5.28 -16.27
CA SER A 6 10.49 5.52 -15.46
C SER A 6 9.71 4.23 -15.24
N ALA A 7 9.11 4.11 -14.06
CA ALA A 7 8.31 2.95 -13.71
C ALA A 7 6.88 3.00 -14.28
N THR A 8 6.34 4.21 -14.52
CA THR A 8 4.92 4.37 -14.86
C THR A 8 4.71 5.64 -15.66
N ILE A 9 4.76 5.52 -16.97
CA ILE A 9 4.52 6.61 -17.95
C ILE A 9 3.66 6.05 -19.08
N ALA A 10 2.61 6.80 -19.48
CA ALA A 10 1.73 6.42 -20.58
C ALA A 10 2.31 6.74 -21.96
N ASN A 11 3.14 7.80 -22.06
CA ASN A 11 3.71 8.33 -23.29
C ASN A 11 5.22 8.59 -23.16
N PRO A 12 6.05 7.54 -22.94
CA PRO A 12 7.47 7.70 -22.61
C PRO A 12 8.27 8.40 -23.71
N VAL A 13 8.01 8.05 -24.97
CA VAL A 13 8.72 8.63 -26.12
C VAL A 13 8.45 10.11 -26.24
N GLU A 14 7.17 10.52 -26.26
CA GLU A 14 6.78 11.92 -26.38
C GLU A 14 7.34 12.78 -25.23
N LEU A 15 7.28 12.27 -24.01
CA LEU A 15 7.80 13.00 -22.85
C LEU A 15 9.33 13.14 -22.93
N ALA A 16 10.03 12.06 -23.25
CA ALA A 16 11.48 12.09 -23.38
C ALA A 16 11.94 12.99 -24.53
N GLU A 17 11.22 13.00 -25.66
CA GLU A 17 11.47 13.91 -26.77
C GLU A 17 11.32 15.37 -26.37
N LYS A 18 10.25 15.71 -25.62
CA LYS A 18 10.05 17.07 -25.09
C LYS A 18 11.14 17.52 -24.11
N ILE A 19 11.70 16.58 -23.33
CA ILE A 19 12.75 16.90 -22.36
C ILE A 19 14.12 16.97 -23.01
N CYS A 20 14.44 16.04 -23.90
CA CYS A 20 15.79 15.88 -24.45
C CYS A 20 15.96 16.54 -25.84
N GLY A 21 14.86 16.92 -26.50
CA GLY A 21 14.88 17.50 -27.86
C GLY A 21 15.23 16.51 -28.97
N ILE A 22 15.25 15.22 -28.68
CA ILE A 22 15.53 14.13 -29.62
C ILE A 22 14.55 12.97 -29.39
N THR A 23 14.13 12.30 -30.46
CA THR A 23 13.28 11.13 -30.38
C THR A 23 14.08 9.91 -29.86
N PRO A 24 13.80 9.39 -28.66
CA PRO A 24 14.57 8.26 -28.10
C PRO A 24 14.08 6.93 -28.65
N GLY A 25 14.95 5.92 -28.63
CA GLY A 25 14.56 4.53 -28.75
C GLY A 25 13.83 4.05 -27.49
N LEU A 26 12.70 3.35 -27.64
CA LEU A 26 11.90 2.83 -26.52
C LEU A 26 12.25 1.38 -26.23
N ILE A 27 12.49 1.07 -24.96
CA ILE A 27 12.60 -0.30 -24.44
C ILE A 27 11.46 -0.51 -23.43
N GLU A 28 10.42 -1.26 -23.82
CA GLU A 28 9.26 -1.54 -22.99
C GLU A 28 9.32 -2.92 -22.31
N ARG A 29 10.03 -3.85 -22.92
CA ARG A 29 10.11 -5.23 -22.41
C ARG A 29 11.38 -5.38 -21.57
N ASP A 30 11.19 -5.45 -20.26
CA ASP A 30 12.30 -5.61 -19.31
C ASP A 30 12.76 -7.08 -19.16
N GLY A 31 12.00 -8.06 -19.65
CA GLY A 31 12.32 -9.49 -19.54
C GLY A 31 12.25 -10.05 -18.11
N SER A 32 11.86 -9.25 -17.12
CA SER A 32 11.76 -9.70 -15.73
C SER A 32 10.58 -10.64 -15.53
N PRO A 33 10.74 -11.75 -14.79
CA PRO A 33 9.62 -12.62 -14.44
C PRO A 33 8.62 -11.82 -13.57
N ALA A 34 7.39 -11.71 -14.04
CA ALA A 34 6.30 -11.08 -13.33
C ALA A 34 5.45 -12.14 -12.61
N PRO A 35 5.32 -12.09 -11.28
CA PRO A 35 4.43 -12.99 -10.57
C PRO A 35 2.96 -12.69 -10.88
N GLU A 36 2.11 -13.70 -10.70
CA GLU A 36 0.67 -13.52 -10.80
C GLU A 36 0.19 -12.47 -9.77
N LYS A 37 -0.55 -11.48 -10.24
CA LYS A 37 -1.13 -10.41 -9.40
C LYS A 37 -2.65 -10.59 -9.32
N VAL A 38 -3.16 -10.73 -8.11
CA VAL A 38 -4.60 -10.80 -7.87
C VAL A 38 -5.09 -9.43 -7.40
N TYR A 39 -5.99 -8.84 -8.16
CA TYR A 39 -6.64 -7.57 -7.81
C TYR A 39 -8.03 -7.85 -7.25
N LYS A 40 -8.28 -7.43 -6.01
CA LYS A 40 -9.60 -7.50 -5.37
C LYS A 40 -10.12 -6.07 -5.19
N ILE A 41 -11.25 -5.78 -5.81
CA ILE A 41 -11.94 -4.50 -5.63
C ILE A 41 -13.08 -4.75 -4.67
N LEU A 42 -13.04 -4.10 -3.50
CA LEU A 42 -14.03 -4.22 -2.46
C LEU A 42 -14.86 -2.96 -2.38
N GLN A 43 -16.18 -3.10 -2.49
CA GLN A 43 -17.11 -2.04 -2.16
C GLN A 43 -17.48 -2.14 -0.68
N PRO A 44 -17.36 -1.05 0.12
CA PRO A 44 -17.77 -1.08 1.50
C PRO A 44 -19.22 -1.53 1.68
N PRO A 45 -19.50 -2.36 2.68
CA PRO A 45 -20.87 -2.85 2.93
C PRO A 45 -21.82 -1.70 3.28
N GLU A 46 -23.10 -1.95 3.07
CA GLU A 46 -24.17 -1.02 3.41
C GLU A 46 -24.45 -1.00 4.91
N ILE A 47 -24.74 0.17 5.42
CA ILE A 47 -25.23 0.37 6.77
C ILE A 47 -26.75 0.29 6.70
N LYS A 48 -27.34 -0.81 7.21
CA LYS A 48 -28.78 -1.05 7.22
C LYS A 48 -29.34 -0.83 8.63
N GLY A 49 -30.51 -0.20 8.71
CA GLY A 49 -31.27 -0.10 9.94
C GLY A 49 -32.23 -1.27 10.14
N ALA A 50 -33.00 -1.23 11.22
CA ALA A 50 -33.92 -2.29 11.61
C ALA A 50 -35.01 -2.67 10.57
N ASN A 51 -35.30 -1.77 9.62
CA ASN A 51 -36.28 -1.95 8.56
C ASN A 51 -35.64 -2.19 7.18
N ASP A 52 -34.43 -2.73 7.13
CA ASP A 52 -33.60 -2.89 5.90
C ASP A 52 -33.35 -1.59 5.12
N LYS A 53 -33.68 -0.44 5.70
CA LYS A 53 -33.42 0.86 5.09
C LYS A 53 -31.93 1.12 5.08
N VAL A 54 -31.39 1.40 3.89
CA VAL A 54 -29.97 1.75 3.70
C VAL A 54 -29.75 3.20 4.11
N TYR A 55 -28.86 3.43 5.07
CA TYR A 55 -28.46 4.75 5.55
C TYR A 55 -27.15 5.26 4.93
N GLY A 56 -26.45 4.38 4.24
CA GLY A 56 -25.17 4.69 3.60
C GLY A 56 -24.29 3.46 3.52
N ARG A 57 -22.98 3.69 3.37
CA ARG A 57 -21.97 2.63 3.39
C ARG A 57 -20.90 2.94 4.43
N TYR A 58 -20.27 1.90 4.94
CA TYR A 58 -19.07 2.08 5.76
C TYR A 58 -18.00 2.83 4.98
N SER A 59 -17.15 3.58 5.67
CA SER A 59 -16.04 4.26 5.02
C SER A 59 -14.97 3.26 4.55
N ALA A 60 -14.27 3.59 3.46
CA ALA A 60 -13.15 2.78 3.00
C ALA A 60 -12.09 2.57 4.11
N SER A 61 -11.86 3.59 4.95
CA SER A 61 -10.95 3.49 6.10
C SER A 61 -11.42 2.50 7.15
N SER A 62 -12.75 2.39 7.38
CA SER A 62 -13.30 1.40 8.32
C SER A 62 -13.13 -0.02 7.83
N VAL A 63 -13.25 -0.25 6.52
CA VAL A 63 -13.10 -1.59 5.93
C VAL A 63 -11.62 -1.97 5.77
N ALA A 64 -10.74 -1.01 5.52
CA ALA A 64 -9.31 -1.26 5.29
C ALA A 64 -8.58 -1.91 6.47
N LYS A 65 -9.08 -1.73 7.69
CA LYS A 65 -8.52 -2.34 8.90
C LYS A 65 -8.90 -3.82 9.09
N GLU A 66 -9.94 -4.30 8.39
CA GLU A 66 -10.43 -5.68 8.53
C GLU A 66 -9.37 -6.75 8.19
N PRO A 67 -8.60 -6.66 7.09
CA PRO A 67 -7.60 -7.66 6.75
C PRO A 67 -6.32 -7.58 7.57
N ILE A 68 -6.07 -6.49 8.32
CA ILE A 68 -4.79 -6.25 8.99
C ILE A 68 -4.44 -7.33 10.02
N PRO A 69 -5.35 -7.76 10.92
CA PRO A 69 -5.02 -8.83 11.88
C PRO A 69 -4.60 -10.13 11.20
N GLU A 70 -5.29 -10.54 10.15
CA GLU A 70 -4.97 -11.76 9.39
C GLU A 70 -3.60 -11.66 8.70
N LEU A 71 -3.28 -10.50 8.10
CA LEU A 71 -1.99 -10.26 7.46
C LEU A 71 -0.84 -10.31 8.47
N VAL A 72 -1.04 -9.71 9.65
CA VAL A 72 -0.05 -9.74 10.75
C VAL A 72 0.14 -11.17 11.26
N GLU A 73 -0.92 -11.93 11.44
CA GLU A 73 -0.87 -13.31 11.91
C GLU A 73 -0.11 -14.22 10.93
N LYS A 74 -0.37 -14.05 9.64
CA LYS A 74 0.33 -14.80 8.58
C LYS A 74 1.78 -14.35 8.37
N GLY A 75 2.19 -13.23 8.95
CA GLY A 75 3.50 -12.62 8.72
C GLY A 75 3.66 -12.10 7.28
N GLU A 76 2.56 -11.82 6.60
CA GLU A 76 2.58 -11.25 5.25
C GLU A 76 2.90 -9.77 5.31
N GLN A 77 3.98 -9.33 4.65
CA GLN A 77 4.37 -7.93 4.63
C GLN A 77 3.44 -7.10 3.74
N PHE A 78 2.89 -6.02 4.30
CA PHE A 78 1.88 -5.22 3.59
C PHE A 78 2.04 -3.72 3.76
N LEU A 79 1.46 -2.98 2.80
CA LEU A 79 1.23 -1.53 2.87
C LEU A 79 -0.25 -1.21 2.78
N VAL A 80 -0.68 -0.25 3.61
CA VAL A 80 -2.01 0.36 3.49
C VAL A 80 -1.83 1.80 3.05
N PHE A 81 -2.21 2.11 1.82
CA PHE A 81 -2.15 3.46 1.27
C PHE A 81 -3.42 4.22 1.57
N THR A 82 -3.29 5.42 2.16
CA THR A 82 -4.41 6.33 2.40
C THR A 82 -4.07 7.75 1.98
N ARG A 83 -5.08 8.58 1.74
CA ARG A 83 -4.92 9.92 1.17
C ARG A 83 -4.54 10.99 2.19
N SER A 84 -4.74 10.75 3.48
CA SER A 84 -4.52 11.79 4.50
C SER A 84 -3.71 11.29 5.68
N ARG A 85 -2.92 12.21 6.28
CA ARG A 85 -2.15 11.93 7.51
C ARG A 85 -3.07 11.51 8.66
N ARG A 86 -4.26 12.13 8.76
CA ARG A 86 -5.25 11.79 9.78
C ARG A 86 -5.75 10.35 9.62
N ALA A 87 -6.01 9.91 8.39
CA ALA A 87 -6.44 8.54 8.13
C ALA A 87 -5.35 7.52 8.50
N VAL A 88 -4.06 7.85 8.29
CA VAL A 88 -2.95 7.00 8.76
C VAL A 88 -3.06 6.76 10.26
N GLU A 89 -3.20 7.82 11.05
CA GLU A 89 -3.26 7.73 12.52
C GLU A 89 -4.50 6.96 13.00
N VAL A 90 -5.66 7.25 12.39
CA VAL A 90 -6.93 6.58 12.76
C VAL A 90 -6.85 5.08 12.44
N ILE A 91 -6.45 4.72 11.20
CA ILE A 91 -6.35 3.31 10.82
C ILE A 91 -5.31 2.60 11.69
N LEU A 92 -4.15 3.23 11.94
CA LEU A 92 -3.10 2.64 12.78
C LEU A 92 -3.60 2.38 14.20
N LYS A 93 -4.23 3.38 14.84
CA LYS A 93 -4.77 3.24 16.19
C LYS A 93 -5.80 2.11 16.26
N GLU A 94 -6.84 2.19 15.42
CA GLU A 94 -7.92 1.20 15.43
C GLU A 94 -7.45 -0.21 15.04
N SER A 95 -6.40 -0.32 14.22
CA SER A 95 -5.79 -1.62 13.91
C SER A 95 -4.99 -2.19 15.08
N ARG A 96 -4.32 -1.32 15.86
CA ARG A 96 -3.63 -1.72 17.09
C ARG A 96 -4.62 -2.17 18.16
N ASP A 97 -5.69 -1.40 18.36
CA ASP A 97 -6.77 -1.76 19.28
C ASP A 97 -7.33 -3.16 18.94
N ARG A 98 -7.56 -3.45 17.65
CA ARG A 98 -8.00 -4.78 17.19
C ARG A 98 -6.97 -5.88 17.39
N LEU A 99 -5.69 -5.59 17.22
CA LEU A 99 -4.62 -6.56 17.47
C LEU A 99 -4.46 -6.86 18.98
N GLU A 100 -4.77 -5.89 19.84
CA GLU A 100 -4.83 -6.08 21.29
C GLU A 100 -6.05 -6.92 21.69
N ASP A 101 -7.23 -6.58 21.16
CA ASP A 101 -8.50 -7.30 21.41
C ASP A 101 -8.43 -8.72 20.85
N ALA A 102 -7.76 -8.90 19.71
CA ALA A 102 -7.43 -10.19 19.12
C ALA A 102 -6.42 -10.99 19.96
N GLY A 103 -6.11 -10.57 21.19
CA GLY A 103 -5.45 -11.38 22.23
C GLY A 103 -6.07 -12.78 22.40
N PHE A 104 -7.15 -13.02 21.69
CA PHE A 104 -7.78 -14.27 21.33
C PHE A 104 -6.81 -15.30 20.71
N PHE A 105 -5.73 -14.88 20.08
CA PHE A 105 -4.70 -15.77 19.49
C PHE A 105 -3.46 -15.99 20.35
N GLY A 106 -3.50 -15.61 21.64
CA GLY A 106 -2.47 -16.00 22.61
C GLY A 106 -1.09 -15.34 22.44
N LYS A 107 -0.93 -14.39 21.53
CA LYS A 107 0.34 -13.67 21.33
C LYS A 107 0.18 -12.20 21.72
N LYS A 108 0.45 -11.86 22.97
CA LYS A 108 0.67 -10.47 23.39
C LYS A 108 1.80 -9.86 22.56
N GLY A 109 1.63 -8.61 22.08
CA GLY A 109 2.72 -7.82 21.50
C GLY A 109 2.72 -7.72 19.97
N GLN A 110 1.61 -8.00 19.28
CA GLN A 110 1.55 -7.82 17.82
C GLN A 110 1.26 -6.37 17.39
N THR A 111 0.91 -5.48 18.32
CA THR A 111 0.70 -4.05 18.04
C THR A 111 1.93 -3.35 17.50
N ASP A 112 3.11 -3.83 17.91
CA ASP A 112 4.41 -3.31 17.45
C ASP A 112 4.78 -3.81 16.05
N LYS A 113 4.00 -4.73 15.47
CA LYS A 113 4.19 -5.23 14.11
C LYS A 113 3.72 -4.28 13.02
N ILE A 114 2.99 -3.23 13.38
CA ILE A 114 2.50 -2.22 12.44
C ILE A 114 2.92 -0.82 12.85
N ALA A 115 3.26 0.01 11.87
CA ALA A 115 3.65 1.40 12.08
C ALA A 115 2.99 2.34 11.06
N GLY A 116 2.93 3.63 11.42
CA GLY A 116 2.56 4.69 10.48
C GLY A 116 3.78 5.15 9.69
N TYR A 117 3.56 5.60 8.44
CA TYR A 117 4.60 6.26 7.65
C TYR A 117 4.00 7.41 6.85
N ARG A 118 4.39 8.63 7.17
CA ARG A 118 3.82 9.84 6.55
C ARG A 118 4.78 11.02 6.51
N GLY A 119 4.43 12.03 5.75
CA GLY A 119 5.13 13.31 5.81
C GLY A 119 5.03 13.94 7.21
N GLY A 120 6.14 14.51 7.68
CA GLY A 120 6.26 15.09 9.01
C GLY A 120 7.10 14.27 9.98
N TYR A 121 7.44 13.03 9.67
CA TYR A 121 8.48 12.29 10.40
C TYR A 121 9.86 12.82 10.01
N THR A 122 10.77 12.83 10.97
CA THR A 122 12.18 13.15 10.73
C THR A 122 12.84 12.13 9.82
N PRO A 123 13.94 12.47 9.14
CA PRO A 123 14.68 11.51 8.34
C PRO A 123 15.17 10.28 9.14
N LEU A 124 15.49 10.46 10.43
CA LEU A 124 15.93 9.37 11.29
C LEU A 124 14.78 8.41 11.59
N GLU A 125 13.60 8.92 11.96
CA GLU A 125 12.41 8.10 12.19
C GLU A 125 12.03 7.29 10.95
N ARG A 126 12.07 7.90 9.77
CA ARG A 126 11.77 7.22 8.51
C ARG A 126 12.74 6.07 8.26
N ARG A 127 14.05 6.32 8.36
CA ARG A 127 15.08 5.30 8.16
C ARG A 127 14.93 4.14 9.14
N GLU A 128 14.55 4.43 10.38
CA GLU A 128 14.33 3.38 11.38
C GLU A 128 13.10 2.51 11.04
N ILE A 129 12.01 3.11 10.59
CA ILE A 129 10.82 2.37 10.14
C ILE A 129 11.15 1.52 8.91
N GLU A 130 11.87 2.08 7.94
CA GLU A 130 12.32 1.38 6.73
C GLU A 130 13.23 0.20 7.09
N ARG A 131 14.21 0.41 7.98
CA ARG A 131 15.10 -0.65 8.49
C ARG A 131 14.29 -1.77 9.13
N LYS A 132 13.36 -1.45 10.02
CA LYS A 132 12.51 -2.43 10.71
C LYS A 132 11.63 -3.22 9.73
N MET A 133 11.13 -2.57 8.70
CA MET A 133 10.34 -3.23 7.66
C MET A 133 11.20 -4.22 6.86
N MET A 134 12.40 -3.79 6.43
CA MET A 134 13.36 -4.65 5.72
C MET A 134 13.84 -5.83 6.57
N ALA A 135 14.02 -5.62 7.87
CA ALA A 135 14.43 -6.66 8.81
C ALA A 135 13.29 -7.64 9.17
N GLY A 136 12.04 -7.38 8.74
CA GLY A 136 10.87 -8.18 9.13
C GLY A 136 10.43 -7.98 10.58
N GLU A 137 10.98 -6.97 11.26
CA GLU A 137 10.54 -6.57 12.60
C GLU A 137 9.12 -5.97 12.54
N LEU A 138 8.83 -5.22 11.47
CA LEU A 138 7.49 -4.77 11.11
C LEU A 138 6.90 -5.68 10.02
N THR A 139 5.61 -5.95 10.14
CA THR A 139 4.83 -6.69 9.14
C THR A 139 4.07 -5.73 8.23
N GLY A 140 3.60 -4.59 8.76
CA GLY A 140 2.79 -3.67 7.97
C GLY A 140 3.05 -2.20 8.23
N LEU A 141 2.87 -1.38 7.18
CA LEU A 141 2.89 0.07 7.27
C LEU A 141 1.57 0.65 6.76
N ILE A 142 1.01 1.57 7.55
CA ILE A 142 -0.09 2.43 7.12
C ILE A 142 0.54 3.75 6.67
N CYS A 143 0.36 4.13 5.40
CA CYS A 143 1.11 5.25 4.83
C CYS A 143 0.26 6.16 3.95
N THR A 144 0.77 7.36 3.71
CA THR A 144 0.32 8.21 2.62
C THR A 144 1.08 7.86 1.33
N ASN A 145 0.91 8.64 0.28
CA ASN A 145 1.71 8.53 -0.96
C ASN A 145 3.23 8.68 -0.75
N ALA A 146 3.69 8.96 0.46
CA ALA A 146 5.11 9.08 0.79
C ALA A 146 5.93 7.79 0.47
N LEU A 147 5.28 6.62 0.47
CA LEU A 147 5.88 5.33 0.08
C LEU A 147 5.56 4.93 -1.37
N GLU A 148 4.98 5.82 -2.16
CA GLU A 148 4.66 5.56 -3.57
C GLU A 148 5.92 5.48 -4.44
N LEU A 149 6.92 6.32 -4.14
CA LEU A 149 8.14 6.48 -4.94
C LEU A 149 9.42 6.34 -4.12
N GLY A 150 10.46 5.80 -4.75
CA GLY A 150 11.85 6.02 -4.39
C GLY A 150 12.39 5.29 -3.17
N ILE A 151 11.61 4.52 -2.42
CA ILE A 151 12.08 3.83 -1.23
C ILE A 151 11.98 2.31 -1.43
N ASP A 152 13.09 1.63 -1.19
CA ASP A 152 13.09 0.18 -1.11
C ASP A 152 12.74 -0.24 0.33
N ILE A 153 11.60 -0.88 0.48
CA ILE A 153 11.08 -1.38 1.77
C ILE A 153 11.02 -2.90 1.82
N GLY A 154 11.73 -3.55 0.90
CA GLY A 154 11.81 -5.00 0.84
C GLY A 154 10.66 -5.68 0.08
N LYS A 155 10.43 -6.93 0.42
CA LYS A 155 9.47 -7.80 -0.26
C LYS A 155 8.08 -7.63 0.33
N LEU A 156 7.16 -7.08 -0.44
CA LEU A 156 5.77 -6.91 -0.02
C LEU A 156 4.89 -7.99 -0.63
N ASP A 157 4.06 -8.59 0.20
CA ASP A 157 3.10 -9.62 -0.19
C ASP A 157 1.74 -9.01 -0.55
N CYS A 158 1.36 -7.89 0.08
CA CYS A 158 0.06 -7.25 -0.12
C CYS A 158 0.15 -5.72 -0.15
N THR A 159 -0.72 -5.08 -0.94
CA THR A 159 -1.03 -3.65 -0.81
C THR A 159 -2.52 -3.45 -0.70
N VAL A 160 -2.93 -2.55 0.19
CA VAL A 160 -4.32 -2.14 0.41
C VAL A 160 -4.44 -0.66 0.04
N LEU A 161 -5.30 -0.34 -0.91
CA LEU A 161 -5.59 1.04 -1.31
C LEU A 161 -6.92 1.49 -0.69
N VAL A 162 -6.87 2.51 0.15
CA VAL A 162 -8.04 3.11 0.80
C VAL A 162 -8.57 4.25 -0.06
N GLY A 163 -9.49 3.91 -0.95
CA GLY A 163 -9.98 4.79 -2.00
C GLY A 163 -9.04 4.88 -3.20
N TYR A 164 -9.54 5.45 -4.28
CA TYR A 164 -8.75 5.67 -5.48
C TYR A 164 -7.67 6.76 -5.24
N PRO A 165 -6.40 6.54 -5.59
CA PRO A 165 -5.31 7.47 -5.26
C PRO A 165 -5.30 8.79 -6.05
N GLY A 166 -6.27 9.00 -6.94
CA GLY A 166 -6.47 10.23 -7.70
C GLY A 166 -5.91 10.20 -9.12
N THR A 167 -4.84 9.45 -9.37
CA THR A 167 -4.26 9.30 -10.72
C THR A 167 -4.00 7.84 -11.06
N ARG A 168 -3.99 7.53 -12.37
CA ARG A 168 -3.59 6.20 -12.85
C ARG A 168 -2.13 5.88 -12.49
N ALA A 169 -1.25 6.87 -12.57
CA ALA A 169 0.16 6.71 -12.23
C ALA A 169 0.31 6.29 -10.76
N SER A 170 -0.30 7.01 -9.81
CA SER A 170 -0.30 6.65 -8.40
C SER A 170 -0.89 5.27 -8.15
N PHE A 171 -1.99 4.92 -8.83
CA PHE A 171 -2.57 3.58 -8.71
C PHE A 171 -1.55 2.50 -9.09
N TRP A 172 -0.90 2.61 -10.24
CA TRP A 172 0.08 1.62 -10.68
C TRP A 172 1.35 1.63 -9.83
N GLN A 173 1.79 2.78 -9.32
CA GLN A 173 2.95 2.88 -8.43
C GLN A 173 2.69 2.25 -7.07
N GLN A 174 1.52 2.50 -6.48
CA GLN A 174 1.11 1.89 -5.21
C GLN A 174 0.90 0.38 -5.35
N THR A 175 0.21 -0.06 -6.40
CA THR A 175 0.01 -1.48 -6.68
C THR A 175 1.29 -2.20 -7.08
N GLY A 176 2.20 -1.51 -7.74
CA GLY A 176 3.52 -2.02 -8.13
C GLY A 176 4.50 -2.21 -6.98
N ARG A 177 4.17 -1.72 -5.76
CA ARG A 177 5.00 -1.94 -4.56
C ARG A 177 5.03 -3.38 -4.10
N ALA A 178 3.96 -4.12 -4.32
CA ALA A 178 3.88 -5.50 -3.93
C ALA A 178 4.18 -6.46 -5.11
N GLY A 179 4.60 -7.71 -4.81
CA GLY A 179 4.81 -8.77 -5.81
C GLY A 179 6.20 -8.87 -6.42
N ARG A 180 7.21 -8.30 -5.78
CA ARG A 180 8.60 -8.42 -6.25
C ARG A 180 9.28 -9.77 -5.90
N SER A 181 8.60 -10.63 -5.13
CA SER A 181 9.20 -11.85 -4.57
C SER A 181 8.71 -13.17 -5.16
N GLY A 182 7.94 -13.15 -6.26
CA GLY A 182 7.45 -14.40 -6.89
C GLY A 182 6.30 -15.10 -6.14
N ARG A 183 5.80 -14.53 -5.04
CA ARG A 183 4.61 -15.03 -4.32
C ARG A 183 3.33 -14.44 -4.94
N ARG A 184 2.21 -15.16 -4.78
CA ARG A 184 0.87 -14.64 -5.13
C ARG A 184 0.65 -13.32 -4.41
N LEU A 185 0.34 -12.32 -5.18
CA LEU A 185 0.10 -10.97 -4.70
C LEU A 185 -1.37 -10.76 -4.46
N SER A 186 -1.72 -10.22 -3.31
CA SER A 186 -3.06 -9.71 -3.04
C SER A 186 -3.06 -8.19 -3.05
N LEU A 187 -3.86 -7.60 -3.94
CA LEU A 187 -4.15 -6.18 -3.95
C LEU A 187 -5.59 -5.98 -3.54
N LEU A 188 -5.81 -5.19 -2.49
CA LEU A 188 -7.13 -4.80 -2.03
C LEU A 188 -7.36 -3.32 -2.36
N HIS A 189 -8.29 -3.03 -3.27
CA HIS A 189 -8.79 -1.68 -3.48
C HIS A 189 -10.17 -1.56 -2.85
N ILE A 190 -10.33 -0.61 -1.94
CA ILE A 190 -11.58 -0.35 -1.21
C ILE A 190 -12.06 1.02 -1.67
N SER A 191 -13.15 1.06 -2.41
CA SER A 191 -13.72 2.30 -2.97
C SER A 191 -15.07 2.66 -2.35
#